data_ec21af8930e400d6352d4dec9a954438
#
_entry.id   ec21af8930e400d6352d4dec9a954438
#
_cell.length_a   1.000
_cell.length_b   1.000
_cell.length_c   1.000
_cell.angle_alpha   90.00
_cell.angle_beta   90.00
_cell.angle_gamma   90.00
#
_symmetry.space_group_name_H-M   'P 1'
#
loop_
_entity.id
_entity.type
_entity.pdbx_description
1 polymer ?
#
loop_
_entity_poly.entity_id
_entity_poly.type
_entity_poly.pdbx_seq_one_letter_code
_entity_poly.pdbx_strand_id
1 'polypeptide(L)'
;MTGMHVFPKPPEAKQVPSVRTFHGDTFTDPYEWMRDKDSADLKSYVAAENAYTSARTAGLANLRKTLFDEFRSHVQETDMSVPTRLDGYWYYARTQEGKQYGVQCRMP
;
A
#
# COMPACT_ATOMS: atom_id res chain seq x y z
N MET A 1 -9.96 -0.07 -36.93
CA MET A 1 -9.97 -1.45 -36.35
C MET A 1 -9.66 -1.32 -34.87
N THR A 2 -10.67 -1.46 -34.05
CA THR A 2 -10.53 -1.41 -32.58
C THR A 2 -10.02 -2.77 -32.15
N GLY A 3 -8.72 -2.90 -31.94
CA GLY A 3 -8.13 -4.11 -31.39
C GLY A 3 -8.75 -4.39 -30.01
N MET A 4 -9.49 -5.47 -29.87
CA MET A 4 -9.91 -5.97 -28.56
C MET A 4 -8.64 -6.24 -27.74
N HIS A 5 -8.38 -5.40 -26.77
CA HIS A 5 -7.37 -5.69 -25.74
C HIS A 5 -7.82 -6.94 -24.97
N VAL A 6 -7.25 -8.08 -25.33
CA VAL A 6 -7.46 -9.30 -24.57
C VAL A 6 -6.63 -9.17 -23.29
N PHE A 7 -7.29 -8.84 -22.20
CA PHE A 7 -6.65 -8.82 -20.88
C PHE A 7 -6.36 -10.26 -20.41
N PRO A 8 -5.27 -10.49 -19.70
CA PRO A 8 -5.03 -11.79 -19.08
C PRO A 8 -6.17 -12.14 -18.11
N LYS A 9 -6.40 -13.44 -17.91
CA LYS A 9 -7.32 -13.89 -16.87
C LYS A 9 -6.76 -13.58 -15.49
N PRO A 10 -7.63 -13.25 -14.50
CA PRO A 10 -7.17 -13.12 -13.12
C PRO A 10 -6.58 -14.45 -12.63
N PRO A 11 -5.57 -14.42 -11.77
CA PRO A 11 -5.06 -15.62 -11.12
C PRO A 11 -6.13 -16.27 -10.25
N GLU A 12 -6.06 -17.57 -10.12
CA GLU A 12 -6.93 -18.32 -9.21
C GLU A 12 -6.11 -18.86 -8.04
N ALA A 13 -6.54 -18.51 -6.81
CA ALA A 13 -5.93 -19.08 -5.62
C ALA A 13 -6.27 -20.57 -5.51
N LYS A 14 -5.26 -21.41 -5.29
CA LYS A 14 -5.50 -22.84 -5.02
C LYS A 14 -6.30 -23.01 -3.74
N GLN A 15 -7.16 -24.01 -3.72
CA GLN A 15 -7.91 -24.40 -2.52
C GLN A 15 -7.26 -25.61 -1.86
N VAL A 16 -6.82 -25.43 -0.61
CA VAL A 16 -6.27 -26.51 0.23
C VAL A 16 -7.08 -26.55 1.51
N PRO A 17 -8.05 -27.45 1.65
CA PRO A 17 -8.93 -27.48 2.79
C PRO A 17 -8.15 -27.66 4.11
N SER A 18 -8.39 -26.77 5.06
CA SER A 18 -7.91 -26.83 6.43
C SER A 18 -9.11 -26.85 7.39
N VAL A 19 -9.26 -27.92 8.13
CA VAL A 19 -10.40 -28.12 9.04
C VAL A 19 -10.01 -27.64 10.43
N ARG A 20 -10.85 -26.79 11.03
CA ARG A 20 -10.69 -26.31 12.41
C ARG A 20 -11.97 -26.51 13.19
N THR A 21 -11.82 -26.89 14.45
CA THR A 21 -12.94 -27.05 15.37
C THR A 21 -12.70 -26.22 16.63
N PHE A 22 -13.63 -25.32 16.93
CA PHE A 22 -13.63 -24.49 18.13
C PHE A 22 -15.00 -24.58 18.82
N HIS A 23 -15.00 -24.85 20.10
CA HIS A 23 -16.23 -24.91 20.93
C HIS A 23 -17.33 -25.83 20.35
N GLY A 24 -16.93 -26.92 19.69
CA GLY A 24 -17.86 -27.85 19.04
C GLY A 24 -18.33 -27.44 17.64
N ASP A 25 -17.96 -26.25 17.19
CA ASP A 25 -18.22 -25.80 15.82
C ASP A 25 -17.03 -26.12 14.90
N THR A 26 -17.32 -26.71 13.76
CA THR A 26 -16.31 -27.13 12.78
C THR A 26 -16.50 -26.40 11.46
N PHE A 27 -15.44 -25.76 10.99
CA PHE A 27 -15.42 -25.11 9.70
C PHE A 27 -14.18 -25.48 8.89
N THR A 28 -14.31 -25.38 7.57
CA THR A 28 -13.23 -25.64 6.62
C THR A 28 -12.80 -24.35 5.95
N ASP A 29 -11.51 -24.01 6.09
CA ASP A 29 -10.90 -22.87 5.43
C ASP A 29 -10.05 -23.37 4.25
N PRO A 30 -10.43 -23.09 3.00
CA PRO A 30 -9.65 -23.53 1.83
C PRO A 30 -8.40 -22.68 1.58
N TYR A 31 -8.22 -21.59 2.29
CA TYR A 31 -7.16 -20.61 2.03
C TYR A 31 -6.21 -20.41 3.22
N GLU A 32 -6.26 -21.26 4.24
CA GLU A 32 -5.37 -21.20 5.42
C GLU A 32 -3.88 -21.18 5.03
N TRP A 33 -3.51 -21.82 3.93
CA TRP A 33 -2.14 -21.84 3.41
C TRP A 33 -1.57 -20.43 3.11
N MET A 34 -2.44 -19.43 2.89
CA MET A 34 -2.02 -18.03 2.66
C MET A 34 -1.44 -17.36 3.91
N ARG A 35 -1.59 -17.94 5.09
CA ARG A 35 -1.01 -17.39 6.33
C ARG A 35 0.50 -17.58 6.40
N ASP A 36 1.05 -18.55 5.68
CA ASP A 36 2.49 -18.76 5.60
C ASP A 36 3.09 -17.76 4.57
N LYS A 37 3.42 -16.57 5.08
CA LYS A 37 3.99 -15.47 4.28
C LYS A 37 5.33 -15.82 3.61
N ASP A 38 6.02 -16.83 4.09
CA ASP A 38 7.33 -17.22 3.57
C ASP A 38 7.27 -18.35 2.54
N SER A 39 6.11 -18.99 2.39
CA SER A 39 5.91 -20.07 1.43
C SER A 39 6.12 -19.61 -0.02
N ALA A 40 6.69 -20.49 -0.83
CA ALA A 40 6.89 -20.27 -2.26
C ALA A 40 5.54 -20.12 -3.01
N ASP A 41 4.54 -20.87 -2.56
CA ASP A 41 3.21 -20.84 -3.18
C ASP A 41 2.53 -19.50 -3.02
N LEU A 42 2.57 -18.90 -1.81
CA LEU A 42 2.00 -17.58 -1.58
C LEU A 42 2.76 -16.51 -2.36
N LYS A 43 4.09 -16.54 -2.35
CA LYS A 43 4.91 -15.59 -3.11
C LYS A 43 4.61 -15.65 -4.61
N SER A 44 4.45 -16.86 -5.15
CA SER A 44 4.08 -17.06 -6.55
C SER A 44 2.69 -16.51 -6.87
N TYR A 45 1.71 -16.79 -6.01
CA TYR A 45 0.35 -16.28 -6.18
C TYR A 45 0.31 -14.75 -6.14
N VAL A 46 0.96 -14.13 -5.16
CA VAL A 46 1.03 -12.66 -5.05
C VAL A 46 1.75 -12.04 -6.25
N ALA A 47 2.81 -12.67 -6.76
CA ALA A 47 3.49 -12.21 -7.97
C ALA A 47 2.56 -12.25 -9.19
N ALA A 48 1.75 -13.30 -9.33
CA ALA A 48 0.78 -13.42 -10.41
C ALA A 48 -0.33 -12.35 -10.32
N GLU A 49 -0.84 -12.06 -9.12
CA GLU A 49 -1.82 -10.98 -8.88
C GLU A 49 -1.25 -9.60 -9.22
N ASN A 50 0.00 -9.34 -8.85
CA ASN A 50 0.67 -8.10 -9.18
C ASN A 50 0.89 -7.96 -10.69
N ALA A 51 1.25 -9.03 -11.38
CA ALA A 51 1.40 -9.03 -12.83
C ALA A 51 0.07 -8.77 -13.54
N TYR A 52 -1.01 -9.42 -13.08
CA TYR A 52 -2.36 -9.17 -13.57
C TYR A 52 -2.80 -7.73 -13.38
N THR A 53 -2.63 -7.19 -12.18
CA THR A 53 -2.95 -5.79 -11.85
C THR A 53 -2.17 -4.82 -12.74
N SER A 54 -0.87 -5.06 -12.92
CA SER A 54 -0.02 -4.24 -13.78
C SER A 54 -0.51 -4.23 -15.23
N ALA A 55 -0.87 -5.40 -15.76
CA ALA A 55 -1.41 -5.52 -17.12
C ALA A 55 -2.78 -4.80 -17.25
N ARG A 56 -3.65 -4.95 -16.25
CA ARG A 56 -4.99 -4.33 -16.26
C ARG A 56 -4.93 -2.80 -16.16
N THR A 57 -3.95 -2.27 -15.47
CA THR A 57 -3.84 -0.84 -15.19
C THR A 57 -2.79 -0.11 -16.04
N ALA A 58 -2.11 -0.81 -16.95
CA ALA A 58 -1.05 -0.22 -17.79
C ALA A 58 -1.53 1.02 -18.58
N GLY A 59 -2.74 0.99 -19.10
CA GLY A 59 -3.33 2.12 -19.84
C GLY A 59 -3.65 3.35 -18.99
N LEU A 60 -3.60 3.24 -17.66
CA LEU A 60 -3.95 4.32 -16.73
C LEU A 60 -2.72 5.10 -16.23
N ALA A 61 -1.52 4.82 -16.74
CA ALA A 61 -0.28 5.41 -16.22
C ALA A 61 -0.29 6.94 -16.27
N ASN A 62 -0.73 7.53 -17.39
CA ASN A 62 -0.82 8.98 -17.54
C ASN A 62 -1.85 9.59 -16.59
N LEU A 63 -3.03 8.97 -16.47
CA LEU A 63 -4.06 9.45 -15.55
C LEU A 63 -3.57 9.42 -14.11
N ARG A 64 -2.93 8.31 -13.69
CA ARG A 64 -2.34 8.22 -12.34
C ARG A 64 -1.31 9.30 -12.09
N LYS A 65 -0.44 9.56 -13.07
CA LYS A 65 0.56 10.64 -12.95
C LYS A 65 -0.12 11.99 -12.79
N THR A 66 -1.09 12.32 -13.60
CA THR A 66 -1.83 13.58 -13.53
C THR A 66 -2.49 13.76 -12.17
N LEU A 67 -3.20 12.75 -11.68
CA LEU A 67 -3.86 12.78 -10.37
C LEU A 67 -2.84 12.90 -9.24
N PHE A 68 -1.74 12.17 -9.30
CA PHE A 68 -0.68 12.26 -8.30
C PHE A 68 -0.07 13.67 -8.24
N ASP A 69 0.25 14.25 -9.38
CA ASP A 69 0.82 15.59 -9.46
C ASP A 69 -0.17 16.65 -8.94
N GLU A 70 -1.46 16.49 -9.24
CA GLU A 70 -2.52 17.35 -8.72
C GLU A 70 -2.62 17.26 -7.19
N PHE A 71 -2.74 16.05 -6.62
CA PHE A 71 -2.78 15.86 -5.17
C PHE A 71 -1.54 16.42 -4.48
N ARG A 72 -0.36 16.16 -5.06
CA ARG A 72 0.90 16.67 -4.52
C ARG A 72 0.96 18.20 -4.53
N SER A 73 0.40 18.84 -5.55
CA SER A 73 0.38 20.30 -5.65
C SER A 73 -0.44 20.98 -4.55
N HIS A 74 -1.38 20.25 -3.94
CA HIS A 74 -2.19 20.74 -2.82
C HIS A 74 -1.54 20.53 -1.45
N VAL A 75 -0.37 19.89 -1.39
CA VAL A 75 0.36 19.61 -0.14
C VAL A 75 1.59 20.51 -0.07
N GLN A 76 1.71 21.27 1.02
CA GLN A 76 2.93 21.99 1.34
C GLN A 76 3.94 21.03 1.97
N GLU A 77 4.88 20.51 1.18
CA GLU A 77 5.83 19.48 1.61
C GLU A 77 6.91 20.05 2.56
N THR A 78 7.35 21.28 2.34
CA THR A 78 8.24 21.98 3.26
C THR A 78 7.43 22.96 4.10
N ASP A 79 7.23 22.61 5.36
CA ASP A 79 6.37 23.37 6.26
C ASP A 79 6.90 23.32 7.71
N MET A 80 6.35 24.17 8.55
CA MET A 80 6.73 24.30 9.95
C MET A 80 5.50 24.52 10.81
N SER A 81 5.42 23.82 11.96
CA SER A 81 4.37 24.06 12.94
C SER A 81 4.56 25.41 13.64
N VAL A 82 3.47 25.92 14.24
CA VAL A 82 3.57 27.08 15.12
C VAL A 82 4.46 26.73 16.32
N PRO A 83 5.51 27.52 16.61
CA PRO A 83 6.35 27.27 17.80
C PRO A 83 5.57 27.46 19.10
N THR A 84 5.77 26.55 20.04
CA THR A 84 5.19 26.61 21.38
C THR A 84 6.31 26.79 22.42
N ARG A 85 6.16 27.75 23.33
CA ARG A 85 7.14 28.02 24.36
C ARG A 85 6.93 27.13 25.58
N LEU A 86 8.01 26.45 26.02
CA LEU A 86 8.03 25.63 27.23
C LEU A 86 9.44 25.69 27.84
N ASP A 87 9.54 25.93 29.13
CA ASP A 87 10.79 25.93 29.93
C ASP A 87 11.96 26.72 29.31
N GLY A 88 11.63 27.90 28.76
CA GLY A 88 12.63 28.80 28.18
C GLY A 88 13.01 28.50 26.73
N TYR A 89 12.45 27.47 26.11
CA TYR A 89 12.67 27.11 24.73
C TYR A 89 11.38 27.18 23.90
N TRP A 90 11.56 27.41 22.60
CA TRP A 90 10.49 27.27 21.60
C TRP A 90 10.62 25.92 20.92
N TYR A 91 9.56 25.14 20.94
CA TYR A 91 9.48 23.83 20.31
C TYR A 91 8.60 23.89 19.07
N TYR A 92 9.07 23.29 18.00
CA TYR A 92 8.33 23.20 16.74
C TYR A 92 8.72 21.96 15.96
N ALA A 93 7.87 21.53 15.05
CA ALA A 93 8.15 20.49 14.08
C ALA A 93 8.31 21.10 12.70
N ARG A 94 9.16 20.57 11.88
CA ARG A 94 9.26 20.93 10.47
C ARG A 94 9.29 19.71 9.59
N THR A 95 8.76 19.86 8.38
CA THR A 95 8.89 18.90 7.27
C THR A 95 9.81 19.49 6.20
N GLN A 96 10.34 18.65 5.37
CA GLN A 96 11.19 19.05 4.25
C GLN A 96 10.86 18.16 3.05
N GLU A 97 10.69 18.78 1.90
CA GLU A 97 10.47 18.07 0.63
C GLU A 97 11.54 16.99 0.42
N GLY A 98 11.11 15.80 -0.02
CA GLY A 98 11.98 14.64 -0.24
C GLY A 98 12.41 13.89 1.02
N LYS A 99 11.95 14.30 2.21
CA LYS A 99 12.18 13.57 3.47
C LYS A 99 10.91 12.87 3.94
N GLN A 100 11.05 11.65 4.46
CA GLN A 100 9.90 10.85 4.92
C GLN A 100 9.39 11.26 6.29
N TYR A 101 10.24 11.84 7.13
CA TYR A 101 9.94 12.12 8.54
C TYR A 101 10.05 13.60 8.85
N GLY A 102 9.14 14.05 9.72
CA GLY A 102 9.27 15.39 10.34
C GLY A 102 10.45 15.45 11.30
N VAL A 103 10.99 16.64 11.50
CA VAL A 103 12.09 16.94 12.41
C VAL A 103 11.54 17.73 13.59
N GLN A 104 11.75 17.22 14.81
CA GLN A 104 11.44 17.97 16.03
C GLN A 104 12.59 18.93 16.32
N CYS A 105 12.26 20.21 16.49
CA CYS A 105 13.23 21.27 16.67
C CYS A 105 12.95 22.04 17.96
N ARG A 106 14.02 22.62 18.55
CA ARG A 106 13.89 23.63 19.60
C ARG A 106 14.90 24.75 19.38
N MET A 107 14.56 25.94 19.81
CA MET A 107 15.45 27.11 19.86
C MET A 107 15.28 27.86 21.17
N PRO A 108 16.30 28.61 21.68
CA PRO A 108 16.20 29.42 22.88
C PRO A 108 15.11 30.48 22.79
#